data_b5032bf617cee338c4bc656bfa41d151
#
_entry.id   b5032bf617cee338c4bc656bfa41d151
#
_cell.length_a   1.000
_cell.length_b   1.000
_cell.length_c   1.000
_cell.angle_alpha   90.00
_cell.angle_beta   90.00
_cell.angle_gamma   90.00
#
_symmetry.space_group_name_H-M   'P 1'
#
loop_
_entity.id
_entity.type
_entity.pdbx_description
1 polymer ?
#
loop_
_entity_poly.entity_id
_entity_poly.type
_entity_poly.pdbx_seq_one_letter_code
_entity_poly.pdbx_strand_id
1 'polypeptide(L)' 'LRLIRKLPEDQREVVYLKYAQELSFREIAEILGIPARTVQSRLRIALKKLRKKEGKPDV' A
#
# COMPACT_ATOMS: atom_id res chain seq x y z
N LEU A 1 -7.42 10.90 0.23
CA LEU A 1 -7.98 9.61 0.54
C LEU A 1 -7.97 9.39 2.03
N ARG A 2 -9.11 9.53 2.62
CA ARG A 2 -9.25 9.44 4.07
C ARG A 2 -8.82 8.12 4.64
N LEU A 3 -9.15 7.03 3.95
CA LEU A 3 -8.86 5.70 4.46
C LEU A 3 -7.37 5.42 4.51
N ILE A 4 -6.62 6.03 3.61
CA ILE A 4 -5.19 5.82 3.58
C ILE A 4 -4.52 6.35 4.85
N ARG A 5 -5.08 7.42 5.40
CA ARG A 5 -4.51 8.02 6.61
C ARG A 5 -4.56 7.07 7.80
N LYS A 6 -5.46 6.10 7.77
CA LYS A 6 -5.60 5.17 8.89
C LYS A 6 -4.65 3.99 8.79
N LEU A 7 -3.92 3.88 7.71
CA LEU A 7 -2.95 2.81 7.58
C LEU A 7 -1.68 3.14 8.32
N PRO A 8 -0.96 2.11 8.80
CA PRO A 8 0.38 2.35 9.32
C PRO A 8 1.23 3.04 8.27
N GLU A 9 2.23 3.76 8.71
CA GLU A 9 3.01 4.59 7.82
C GLU A 9 3.63 3.80 6.68
N ASP A 10 4.19 2.63 6.97
CA ASP A 10 4.85 1.85 5.92
C ASP A 10 3.87 1.38 4.85
N GLN A 11 2.64 1.08 5.23
CA GLN A 11 1.62 0.67 4.27
C GLN A 11 1.09 1.86 3.48
N ARG A 12 0.88 2.97 4.17
CA ARG A 12 0.41 4.18 3.51
C ARG A 12 1.40 4.65 2.46
N GLU A 13 2.67 4.54 2.77
CA GLU A 13 3.71 4.99 1.88
C GLU A 13 3.72 4.22 0.56
N VAL A 14 3.61 2.90 0.61
CA VAL A 14 3.62 2.12 -0.62
C VAL A 14 2.36 2.35 -1.44
N VAL A 15 1.21 2.57 -0.80
CA VAL A 15 -0.01 2.88 -1.52
C VAL A 15 0.15 4.21 -2.24
N TYR A 16 0.67 5.20 -1.56
CA TYR A 16 0.87 6.51 -2.16
C TYR A 16 1.82 6.44 -3.36
N LEU A 17 2.96 5.77 -3.18
CA LEU A 17 3.94 5.70 -4.26
C LEU A 17 3.41 4.90 -5.45
N LYS A 18 2.63 3.86 -5.19
CA LYS A 18 2.12 3.04 -6.27
C LYS A 18 1.01 3.73 -7.05
N TYR A 19 0.08 4.37 -6.36
CA TYR A 19 -1.12 4.87 -7.02
C TYR A 19 -1.11 6.37 -7.28
N ALA A 20 -0.58 7.15 -6.37
CA ALA A 20 -0.52 8.59 -6.60
C ALA A 20 0.66 8.96 -7.50
N GLN A 21 1.79 8.29 -7.33
CA GLN A 21 2.98 8.55 -8.12
C GLN A 21 3.13 7.59 -9.30
N GLU A 22 2.30 6.57 -9.36
CA GLU A 22 2.26 5.61 -10.46
C GLU A 22 3.61 4.92 -10.70
N LEU A 23 4.29 4.60 -9.62
CA LEU A 23 5.59 3.95 -9.71
C LEU A 23 5.46 2.44 -9.75
N SER A 24 6.46 1.78 -10.34
CA SER A 24 6.51 0.33 -10.34
C SER A 24 7.00 -0.18 -8.99
N PHE A 25 6.80 -1.46 -8.75
CA PHE A 25 7.30 -2.07 -7.50
C PHE A 25 8.81 -1.91 -7.39
N ARG A 26 9.51 -2.04 -8.53
CA ARG A 26 10.96 -1.89 -8.52
C ARG A 26 11.37 -0.47 -8.12
N GLU A 27 10.69 0.51 -8.67
CA GLU A 27 11.00 1.90 -8.34
C GLU A 27 10.74 2.19 -6.88
N ILE A 28 9.63 1.69 -6.37
CA ILE A 28 9.29 1.89 -4.96
C ILE A 28 10.33 1.19 -4.08
N ALA A 29 10.74 -0.02 -4.48
CA ALA A 29 11.74 -0.75 -3.73
C ALA A 29 13.04 0.03 -3.63
N GLU A 30 13.44 0.67 -4.71
CA GLU A 30 14.64 1.48 -4.72
C GLU A 30 14.53 2.70 -3.84
N ILE A 31 13.38 3.35 -3.89
CA ILE A 31 13.16 4.55 -3.09
C ILE A 31 13.18 4.21 -1.61
N LEU A 32 12.52 3.13 -1.23
CA LEU A 32 12.39 2.77 0.18
C LEU A 32 13.55 1.91 0.69
N GLY A 33 14.39 1.40 -0.21
CA GLY A 33 15.51 0.56 0.20
C GLY A 33 15.09 -0.80 0.71
N ILE A 34 14.04 -1.38 0.16
CA ILE A 34 13.52 -2.68 0.56
C ILE A 34 13.32 -3.53 -0.68
N PRO A 35 13.24 -4.87 -0.51
CA PRO A 35 13.00 -5.73 -1.66
C PRO A 35 11.64 -5.48 -2.30
N ALA A 36 11.57 -5.67 -3.60
CA ALA A 36 10.32 -5.46 -4.33
C ALA A 36 9.19 -6.34 -3.80
N ARG A 37 9.51 -7.57 -3.40
CA ARG A 37 8.46 -8.44 -2.87
C ARG A 37 7.92 -7.92 -1.53
N THR A 38 8.74 -7.20 -0.77
CA THR A 38 8.25 -6.58 0.45
C THR A 38 7.28 -5.47 0.11
N VAL A 39 7.56 -4.71 -0.95
CA VAL A 39 6.64 -3.68 -1.44
C VAL A 39 5.31 -4.32 -1.81
N GLN A 40 5.35 -5.41 -2.56
CA GLN A 40 4.13 -6.11 -2.97
C GLN A 40 3.35 -6.60 -1.76
N SER A 41 4.05 -7.14 -0.78
CA SER A 41 3.43 -7.66 0.42
C SER A 41 2.73 -6.56 1.20
N ARG A 42 3.41 -5.44 1.40
CA ARG A 42 2.84 -4.31 2.11
C ARG A 42 1.63 -3.74 1.38
N LEU A 43 1.72 -3.67 0.05
CA LEU A 43 0.61 -3.18 -0.73
C LEU A 43 -0.60 -4.08 -0.61
N ARG A 44 -0.39 -5.39 -0.67
CA ARG A 44 -1.49 -6.35 -0.54
C ARG A 44 -2.18 -6.21 0.80
N ILE A 45 -1.39 -6.10 1.87
CA ILE A 45 -1.96 -5.94 3.21
C ILE A 45 -2.72 -4.63 3.31
N ALA A 46 -2.17 -3.57 2.75
CA ALA A 46 -2.81 -2.26 2.79
C ALA A 46 -4.16 -2.29 2.07
N LEU A 47 -4.19 -2.88 0.89
CA LEU A 47 -5.43 -2.95 0.13
C LEU A 47 -6.48 -3.79 0.83
N LYS A 48 -6.04 -4.83 1.50
CA LYS A 48 -6.96 -5.66 2.27
C LYS A 48 -7.57 -4.87 3.41
N LYS A 49 -6.76 -4.08 4.09
CA LYS A 49 -7.27 -3.24 5.18
C LYS A 49 -8.22 -2.18 4.66
N LEU A 50 -7.92 -1.59 3.52
CA LEU A 50 -8.78 -0.57 2.95
C LEU A 50 -10.14 -1.14 2.58
N ARG A 51 -10.15 -2.36 2.04
CA ARG A 51 -11.41 -2.99 1.70
C ARG A 51 -12.28 -3.23 2.93
N LYS A 52 -11.66 -3.66 4.00
CA LYS A 52 -12.41 -3.88 5.24
C LYS A 52 -12.98 -2.60 5.77
N LYS A 53 -12.21 -1.53 5.70
CA LYS A 53 -12.66 -0.24 6.21
C LYS A 53 -13.82 0.32 5.43
N GLU A 54 -14.00 -0.12 4.20
CA GLU A 54 -15.14 0.32 3.42
C GLU A 54 -16.41 -0.41 3.81
N GLY A 55 -16.32 -1.30 4.78
CA GLY A 55 -17.51 -1.95 5.29
C GLY A 55 -18.03 -3.06 4.43
N LYS A 56 -17.29 -3.51 3.47
CA LYS A 56 -17.72 -4.60 2.63
C LYS A 56 -17.37 -5.92 3.27
N PRO A 57 -18.37 -6.77 3.48
CA PRO A 57 -18.10 -8.06 4.06
C PRO A 57 -17.23 -8.88 3.12
N ASP A 58 -16.37 -9.67 3.71
CA ASP A 58 -15.46 -10.49 2.94
C ASP A 58 -16.09 -11.82 2.58
N VAL A 59 -17.32 -11.83 2.44
CA VAL A 59 -17.99 -13.08 2.10
C VAL A 59 -18.40 -13.12 0.70
#